data_2453e046d42d87a1f4e0624d62519fa2
#
_entry.id   2453e046d42d87a1f4e0624d62519fa2
#
_cell.length_a   1.000
_cell.length_b   1.000
_cell.length_c   1.000
_cell.angle_alpha   90.00
_cell.angle_beta   90.00
_cell.angle_gamma   90.00
#
_symmetry.space_group_name_H-M   'P 1'
#
loop_
_entity.id
_entity.type
_entity.pdbx_description
1 polymer ?
#
loop_
_entity_poly.entity_id
_entity_poly.type
_entity_poly.pdbx_seq_one_letter_code
_entity_poly.pdbx_strand_id
1 'polypeptide(L)'
;MLVAVGYYYRFSLSYRDVSEILKERGKSVHPTTIMRWVHEHGNLIYQIWKKKNKSVQLSWHLDETYIKVKGEWRYLYRAIDKDGHTLDIQLRKKRDHQAAYAFMKRLVKTLGEATVLTTDKTPALLCAFNKLGEQDFYKHTIHCTIKHLNNLIEQDHRHIKRRFSKSAGFQSLHHASRTLKSIKTIQALYKQKRSLQQPNFVFSTYNELKKLFKVA
;
A
#
# COMPACT_ATOMS: atom_id res chain seq x y z
N MET A 1 -21.92 0.23 5.74
CA MET A 1 -20.92 -0.04 4.69
C MET A 1 -19.53 0.48 5.05
N LEU A 2 -19.27 1.79 5.17
CA LEU A 2 -17.91 2.34 5.41
C LEU A 2 -17.21 1.77 6.64
N VAL A 3 -17.94 1.55 7.74
CA VAL A 3 -17.40 0.93 8.96
C VAL A 3 -16.88 -0.48 8.70
N ALA A 4 -17.66 -1.31 7.98
CA ALA A 4 -17.29 -2.67 7.63
C ALA A 4 -16.02 -2.72 6.76
N VAL A 5 -15.97 -1.88 5.73
CA VAL A 5 -14.81 -1.72 4.85
C VAL A 5 -13.59 -1.23 5.63
N GLY A 6 -13.78 -0.26 6.52
CA GLY A 6 -12.75 0.25 7.41
C GLY A 6 -12.18 -0.83 8.34
N TYR A 7 -13.04 -1.62 8.97
CA TYR A 7 -12.63 -2.74 9.82
C TYR A 7 -11.81 -3.76 9.06
N TYR A 8 -12.28 -4.19 7.89
CA TYR A 8 -11.57 -5.14 7.06
C TYR A 8 -10.16 -4.64 6.67
N TYR A 9 -10.03 -3.39 6.22
CA TYR A 9 -8.74 -2.88 5.76
C TYR A 9 -7.77 -2.52 6.89
N ARG A 10 -8.30 -2.07 8.03
CA ARG A 10 -7.47 -1.66 9.18
C ARG A 10 -6.98 -2.84 10.01
N PHE A 11 -7.89 -3.75 10.33
CA PHE A 11 -7.61 -4.89 11.18
C PHE A 11 -7.40 -6.14 10.32
N SER A 12 -6.70 -7.13 10.85
CA SER A 12 -6.48 -8.40 10.15
C SER A 12 -7.69 -9.35 10.26
N LEU A 13 -8.91 -8.80 10.04
CA LEU A 13 -10.18 -9.49 10.14
C LEU A 13 -10.55 -10.14 8.80
N SER A 14 -11.22 -11.30 8.87
CA SER A 14 -11.89 -11.90 7.72
C SER A 14 -13.25 -11.22 7.46
N TYR A 15 -13.89 -11.52 6.33
CA TYR A 15 -15.26 -11.04 6.08
C TYR A 15 -16.27 -11.60 7.07
N ARG A 16 -16.02 -12.80 7.62
CA ARG A 16 -16.86 -13.42 8.64
C ARG A 16 -16.73 -12.70 9.96
N ASP A 17 -15.51 -12.44 10.42
CA ASP A 17 -15.26 -11.69 11.67
C ASP A 17 -15.94 -10.30 11.62
N VAL A 18 -15.84 -9.60 10.48
CA VAL A 18 -16.53 -8.31 10.32
C VAL A 18 -18.05 -8.48 10.36
N SER A 19 -18.60 -9.55 9.78
CA SER A 19 -20.03 -9.86 9.85
C SER A 19 -20.49 -10.11 11.27
N GLU A 20 -19.73 -10.87 12.06
CA GLU A 20 -20.01 -11.18 13.46
C GLU A 20 -19.99 -9.90 14.31
N ILE A 21 -18.94 -9.07 14.18
CA ILE A 21 -18.84 -7.78 14.90
C ILE A 21 -20.03 -6.87 14.57
N LEU A 22 -20.49 -6.84 13.33
CA LEU A 22 -21.64 -6.05 12.94
C LEU A 22 -22.93 -6.60 13.53
N LYS A 23 -23.08 -7.94 13.61
CA LYS A 23 -24.23 -8.62 14.20
C LYS A 23 -24.35 -8.31 15.70
N GLU A 24 -23.24 -8.33 16.45
CA GLU A 24 -23.19 -7.92 17.86
C GLU A 24 -23.66 -6.47 18.07
N ARG A 25 -23.50 -5.62 17.06
CA ARG A 25 -23.97 -4.23 17.05
C ARG A 25 -25.36 -4.05 16.44
N GLY A 26 -26.14 -5.11 16.34
CA GLY A 26 -27.51 -5.11 15.84
C GLY A 26 -27.64 -4.93 14.33
N LYS A 27 -26.56 -5.17 13.57
CA LYS A 27 -26.56 -5.03 12.10
C LYS A 27 -26.21 -6.36 11.42
N SER A 28 -27.19 -7.08 10.94
CA SER A 28 -26.99 -8.33 10.21
C SER A 28 -26.56 -8.04 8.76
N VAL A 29 -25.33 -8.40 8.40
CA VAL A 29 -24.78 -8.23 7.06
C VAL A 29 -24.04 -9.50 6.67
N HIS A 30 -24.42 -10.12 5.56
CA HIS A 30 -23.79 -11.35 5.11
C HIS A 30 -22.33 -11.13 4.67
N PRO A 31 -21.38 -12.06 4.95
CA PRO A 31 -19.96 -11.91 4.59
C PRO A 31 -19.70 -11.63 3.10
N THR A 32 -20.49 -12.20 2.19
CA THR A 32 -20.37 -11.93 0.75
C THR A 32 -20.74 -10.50 0.37
N THR A 33 -21.64 -9.87 1.12
CA THR A 33 -21.97 -8.45 0.94
C THR A 33 -20.79 -7.58 1.36
N ILE A 34 -20.13 -7.91 2.47
CA ILE A 34 -18.92 -7.23 2.93
C ILE A 34 -17.80 -7.41 1.91
N MET A 35 -17.62 -8.63 1.37
CA MET A 35 -16.66 -8.91 0.30
C MET A 35 -16.89 -8.01 -0.92
N ARG A 36 -18.14 -7.88 -1.40
CA ARG A 36 -18.49 -6.98 -2.51
C ARG A 36 -18.13 -5.54 -2.20
N TRP A 37 -18.52 -5.03 -1.04
CA TRP A 37 -18.17 -3.66 -0.62
C TRP A 37 -16.66 -3.41 -0.58
N VAL A 38 -15.89 -4.37 -0.07
CA VAL A 38 -14.43 -4.30 -0.05
C VAL A 38 -13.87 -4.24 -1.48
N HIS A 39 -14.36 -5.08 -2.39
CA HIS A 39 -13.88 -5.11 -3.77
C HIS A 39 -14.26 -3.85 -4.56
N GLU A 40 -15.44 -3.32 -4.38
CA GLU A 40 -15.94 -2.14 -5.09
C GLU A 40 -15.24 -0.86 -4.59
N HIS A 41 -15.22 -0.66 -3.29
CA HIS A 41 -14.76 0.59 -2.69
C HIS A 41 -13.25 0.65 -2.48
N GLY A 42 -12.56 -0.48 -2.47
CA GLY A 42 -11.12 -0.49 -2.23
C GLY A 42 -10.32 0.30 -3.23
N ASN A 43 -10.59 0.11 -4.53
CA ASN A 43 -9.91 0.85 -5.56
C ASN A 43 -10.29 2.35 -5.53
N LEU A 44 -11.54 2.66 -5.26
CA LEU A 44 -12.03 4.04 -5.15
C LEU A 44 -11.33 4.79 -4.02
N ILE A 45 -11.21 4.18 -2.83
CA ILE A 45 -10.47 4.73 -1.69
C ILE A 45 -9.04 5.08 -2.09
N TYR A 46 -8.34 4.17 -2.78
CA TYR A 46 -6.97 4.41 -3.24
C TYR A 46 -6.90 5.55 -4.26
N GLN A 47 -7.80 5.61 -5.24
CA GLN A 47 -7.82 6.65 -6.27
C GLN A 47 -8.07 8.04 -5.68
N ILE A 48 -9.04 8.16 -4.76
CA ILE A 48 -9.35 9.43 -4.10
C ILE A 48 -8.16 9.88 -3.25
N TRP A 49 -7.57 8.96 -2.47
CA TRP A 49 -6.40 9.25 -1.65
C TRP A 49 -5.22 9.72 -2.50
N LYS A 50 -4.93 9.01 -3.60
CA LYS A 50 -3.83 9.36 -4.51
C LYS A 50 -3.99 10.76 -5.11
N LYS A 51 -5.22 11.15 -5.46
CA LYS A 51 -5.51 12.51 -5.97
C LYS A 51 -5.31 13.60 -4.91
N LYS A 52 -5.63 13.31 -3.65
CA LYS A 52 -5.51 14.26 -2.54
C LYS A 52 -4.10 14.36 -1.98
N ASN A 53 -3.34 13.29 -2.01
CA ASN A 53 -2.00 13.21 -1.42
C ASN A 53 -0.93 13.57 -2.46
N LYS A 54 -0.81 14.88 -2.75
CA LYS A 54 0.16 15.43 -3.73
C LYS A 54 1.47 15.87 -3.08
N SER A 55 1.56 15.95 -1.74
CA SER A 55 2.78 16.28 -1.04
C SER A 55 3.72 15.07 -1.05
N VAL A 56 4.78 15.14 -1.83
CA VAL A 56 5.77 14.08 -1.95
C VAL A 56 7.09 14.58 -1.38
N GLN A 57 7.58 13.91 -0.34
CA GLN A 57 8.94 14.13 0.16
C GLN A 57 9.94 13.57 -0.86
N LEU A 58 11.02 14.31 -1.10
CA LEU A 58 12.00 14.00 -2.15
C LEU A 58 12.93 12.82 -1.83
N SER A 59 12.87 12.27 -0.62
CA SER A 59 13.61 11.05 -0.25
C SER A 59 12.68 9.85 -0.25
N TRP A 60 12.99 8.85 -1.08
CA TRP A 60 12.17 7.66 -1.28
C TRP A 60 12.90 6.40 -0.85
N HIS A 61 12.15 5.46 -0.30
CA HIS A 61 12.59 4.09 -0.02
C HIS A 61 11.79 3.14 -0.89
N LEU A 62 12.47 2.26 -1.61
CA LEU A 62 11.85 1.27 -2.48
C LEU A 62 12.32 -0.12 -2.08
N ASP A 63 11.38 -1.04 -1.97
CA ASP A 63 11.65 -2.43 -1.66
C ASP A 63 10.57 -3.33 -2.26
N GLU A 64 10.86 -4.63 -2.31
CA GLU A 64 9.93 -5.63 -2.75
C GLU A 64 9.65 -6.67 -1.66
N THR A 65 8.43 -7.15 -1.65
CA THR A 65 8.03 -8.30 -0.84
C THR A 65 7.16 -9.25 -1.66
N TYR A 66 6.76 -10.36 -1.10
CA TYR A 66 5.98 -11.35 -1.81
C TYR A 66 4.70 -11.71 -1.07
N ILE A 67 3.70 -12.11 -1.84
CA ILE A 67 2.41 -12.61 -1.36
C ILE A 67 1.96 -13.80 -2.21
N LYS A 68 1.12 -14.68 -1.66
CA LYS A 68 0.51 -15.77 -2.42
C LYS A 68 -0.74 -15.32 -3.16
N VAL A 69 -0.81 -15.66 -4.46
CA VAL A 69 -2.00 -15.49 -5.29
C VAL A 69 -2.22 -16.78 -6.07
N LYS A 70 -3.33 -17.45 -5.87
CA LYS A 70 -3.63 -18.78 -6.43
C LYS A 70 -2.54 -19.83 -6.12
N GLY A 71 -2.02 -19.82 -4.90
CA GLY A 71 -0.94 -20.71 -4.49
C GLY A 71 0.46 -20.32 -4.97
N GLU A 72 0.58 -19.38 -5.92
CA GLU A 72 1.85 -18.94 -6.49
C GLU A 72 2.37 -17.67 -5.83
N TRP A 73 3.69 -17.56 -5.71
CA TRP A 73 4.34 -16.35 -5.23
C TRP A 73 4.26 -15.23 -6.26
N ARG A 74 3.87 -14.04 -5.81
CA ARG A 74 3.81 -12.79 -6.57
C ARG A 74 4.57 -11.71 -5.82
N TYR A 75 5.13 -10.78 -6.55
CA TYR A 75 6.05 -9.78 -6.02
C TYR A 75 5.36 -8.42 -5.94
N LEU A 76 5.41 -7.83 -4.75
CA LEU A 76 4.84 -6.54 -4.44
C LEU A 76 5.95 -5.50 -4.33
N TYR A 77 6.13 -4.72 -5.39
CA TYR A 77 6.99 -3.54 -5.39
C TYR A 77 6.29 -2.41 -4.66
N ARG A 78 7.03 -1.67 -3.86
CA ARG A 78 6.50 -0.59 -3.08
C ARG A 78 7.51 0.51 -2.91
N ALA A 79 7.02 1.76 -2.91
CA ALA A 79 7.78 2.95 -2.56
C ALA A 79 7.08 3.72 -1.44
N ILE A 80 7.86 4.23 -0.50
CA ILE A 80 7.45 5.12 0.57
C ILE A 80 8.34 6.34 0.59
N ASP A 81 7.87 7.44 1.18
CA ASP A 81 8.71 8.59 1.48
C ASP A 81 9.45 8.41 2.82
N LYS A 82 10.28 9.40 3.20
CA LYS A 82 11.05 9.40 4.45
C LYS A 82 10.17 9.31 5.70
N ASP A 83 8.91 9.75 5.63
CA ASP A 83 7.96 9.72 6.73
C ASP A 83 7.16 8.41 6.76
N GLY A 84 7.46 7.49 5.85
CA GLY A 84 6.83 6.18 5.71
C GLY A 84 5.44 6.23 5.04
N HIS A 85 5.09 7.33 4.37
CA HIS A 85 3.86 7.39 3.59
C HIS A 85 4.03 6.63 2.28
N THR A 86 3.02 5.86 1.90
CA THR A 86 3.06 5.10 0.65
C THR A 86 2.96 6.02 -0.54
N LEU A 87 3.97 6.01 -1.39
CA LEU A 87 4.01 6.72 -2.67
C LEU A 87 3.28 5.95 -3.76
N ASP A 88 3.67 4.70 -3.95
CA ASP A 88 3.01 3.79 -4.89
C ASP A 88 3.24 2.32 -4.52
N ILE A 89 2.38 1.45 -5.07
CA ILE A 89 2.53 0.00 -4.97
C ILE A 89 2.16 -0.68 -6.29
N GLN A 90 2.86 -1.75 -6.62
CA GLN A 90 2.60 -2.55 -7.80
C GLN A 90 2.83 -4.03 -7.55
N LEU A 91 1.84 -4.85 -7.90
CA LEU A 91 1.94 -6.29 -7.86
C LEU A 91 2.36 -6.83 -9.22
N ARG A 92 3.37 -7.68 -9.25
CA ARG A 92 3.94 -8.31 -10.46
C ARG A 92 3.99 -9.82 -10.34
N LYS A 93 3.96 -10.50 -11.49
CA LYS A 93 4.08 -11.97 -11.55
C LYS A 93 5.50 -12.44 -11.30
N LYS A 94 6.48 -11.73 -11.83
CA LYS A 94 7.91 -12.06 -11.76
C LYS A 94 8.69 -11.03 -10.95
N ARG A 95 9.81 -11.46 -10.39
CA ARG A 95 10.84 -10.63 -9.77
C ARG A 95 12.00 -10.51 -10.74
N ASP A 96 11.93 -9.58 -11.65
CA ASP A 96 12.94 -9.35 -12.66
C ASP A 96 13.23 -7.85 -12.85
N HIS A 97 14.29 -7.55 -13.56
CA HIS A 97 14.68 -6.17 -13.84
C HIS A 97 13.61 -5.40 -14.63
N GLN A 98 12.80 -6.08 -15.45
CA GLN A 98 11.72 -5.44 -16.22
C GLN A 98 10.58 -4.98 -15.29
N ALA A 99 10.24 -5.78 -14.28
CA ALA A 99 9.23 -5.42 -13.29
C ALA A 99 9.70 -4.23 -12.43
N ALA A 100 10.96 -4.25 -11.97
CA ALA A 100 11.61 -3.16 -11.26
C ALA A 100 11.64 -1.88 -12.09
N TYR A 101 12.12 -1.97 -13.34
CA TYR A 101 12.17 -0.86 -14.29
C TYR A 101 10.78 -0.23 -14.52
N ALA A 102 9.77 -1.06 -14.81
CA ALA A 102 8.42 -0.57 -15.06
C ALA A 102 7.81 0.13 -13.83
N PHE A 103 8.14 -0.35 -12.61
CA PHE A 103 7.69 0.28 -11.38
C PHE A 103 8.39 1.62 -11.14
N MET A 104 9.71 1.66 -11.22
CA MET A 104 10.51 2.87 -11.02
C MET A 104 10.19 3.95 -12.08
N LYS A 105 10.05 3.56 -13.36
CA LYS A 105 9.65 4.47 -14.44
C LYS A 105 8.28 5.08 -14.19
N ARG A 106 7.31 4.28 -13.71
CA ARG A 106 5.99 4.78 -13.35
C ARG A 106 6.05 5.75 -12.18
N LEU A 107 6.89 5.46 -11.19
CA LEU A 107 7.04 6.28 -9.99
C LEU A 107 7.53 7.69 -10.37
N VAL A 108 8.64 7.80 -11.11
CA VAL A 108 9.20 9.08 -11.53
C VAL A 108 8.27 9.85 -12.48
N LYS A 109 7.59 9.17 -13.40
CA LYS A 109 6.59 9.81 -14.27
C LYS A 109 5.39 10.38 -13.52
N THR A 110 5.04 9.79 -12.38
CA THR A 110 3.85 10.22 -11.62
C THR A 110 4.16 11.30 -10.59
N LEU A 111 5.34 11.24 -9.97
CA LEU A 111 5.71 12.02 -8.78
C LEU A 111 6.86 13.00 -9.02
N GLY A 112 7.51 12.91 -10.18
CA GLY A 112 8.75 13.62 -10.45
C GLY A 112 9.97 12.83 -9.95
N GLU A 113 11.13 13.48 -9.91
CA GLU A 113 12.39 12.88 -9.53
C GLU A 113 12.64 13.02 -8.02
N ALA A 114 13.11 11.95 -7.38
CA ALA A 114 13.56 12.00 -5.99
C ALA A 114 14.96 12.60 -5.88
N THR A 115 15.26 13.30 -4.79
CA THR A 115 16.64 13.67 -4.47
C THR A 115 17.46 12.45 -4.04
N VAL A 116 16.85 11.57 -3.24
CA VAL A 116 17.49 10.32 -2.77
C VAL A 116 16.54 9.16 -2.99
N LEU A 117 17.04 8.09 -3.59
CA LEU A 117 16.34 6.80 -3.70
C LEU A 117 17.12 5.74 -2.93
N THR A 118 16.53 5.22 -1.86
CA THR A 118 17.09 4.13 -1.07
C THR A 118 16.48 2.80 -1.52
N THR A 119 17.33 1.82 -1.84
CA THR A 119 16.90 0.45 -2.17
C THR A 119 17.78 -0.55 -1.42
N ASP A 120 17.39 -1.82 -1.41
CA ASP A 120 18.32 -2.89 -1.10
C ASP A 120 19.34 -3.10 -2.26
N LYS A 121 20.34 -3.96 -2.01
CA LYS A 121 21.37 -4.30 -3.01
C LYS A 121 20.90 -5.32 -4.05
N THR A 122 19.58 -5.46 -4.25
CA THR A 122 19.05 -6.45 -5.21
C THR A 122 19.49 -6.11 -6.63
N PRO A 123 20.10 -7.04 -7.38
CA PRO A 123 20.60 -6.78 -8.73
C PRO A 123 19.52 -6.24 -9.70
N ALA A 124 18.28 -6.68 -9.53
CA ALA A 124 17.16 -6.23 -10.36
C ALA A 124 16.84 -4.74 -10.19
N LEU A 125 16.89 -4.23 -8.96
CA LEU A 125 16.65 -2.80 -8.67
C LEU A 125 17.82 -1.95 -9.14
N LEU A 126 19.05 -2.40 -8.92
CA LEU A 126 20.26 -1.70 -9.38
C LEU A 126 20.30 -1.60 -10.92
N CYS A 127 20.06 -2.71 -11.62
CA CYS A 127 19.99 -2.73 -13.07
C CYS A 127 18.89 -1.79 -13.62
N ALA A 128 17.72 -1.80 -12.98
CA ALA A 128 16.61 -0.93 -13.36
C ALA A 128 16.95 0.55 -13.17
N PHE A 129 17.59 0.89 -12.04
CA PHE A 129 18.02 2.26 -11.76
C PHE A 129 19.03 2.76 -12.80
N ASN A 130 20.10 2.00 -13.06
CA ASN A 130 21.13 2.37 -14.04
C ASN A 130 20.51 2.57 -15.45
N LYS A 131 19.68 1.64 -15.89
CA LYS A 131 18.99 1.74 -17.20
C LYS A 131 18.06 2.96 -17.29
N LEU A 132 17.45 3.37 -16.20
CA LEU A 132 16.63 4.58 -16.16
C LEU A 132 17.49 5.84 -16.15
N GLY A 133 18.66 5.83 -15.52
CA GLY A 133 19.64 6.90 -15.57
C GLY A 133 20.14 7.17 -16.98
N GLU A 134 20.41 6.11 -17.76
CA GLU A 134 20.77 6.21 -19.20
C GLU A 134 19.67 6.86 -20.06
N GLN A 135 18.43 6.87 -19.60
CA GLN A 135 17.26 7.44 -20.28
C GLN A 135 16.83 8.78 -19.70
N ASP A 136 17.72 9.48 -18.99
CA ASP A 136 17.47 10.76 -18.32
C ASP A 136 16.38 10.74 -17.24
N PHE A 137 15.97 9.55 -16.76
CA PHE A 137 15.20 9.41 -15.54
C PHE A 137 16.15 9.23 -14.35
N TYR A 138 15.83 9.83 -13.21
CA TYR A 138 16.68 9.80 -12.02
C TYR A 138 18.07 10.42 -12.22
N LYS A 139 18.19 11.40 -13.12
CA LYS A 139 19.45 12.06 -13.49
C LYS A 139 20.16 12.71 -12.30
N HIS A 140 19.38 13.34 -11.43
CA HIS A 140 19.89 14.07 -10.26
C HIS A 140 19.65 13.29 -8.95
N THR A 141 19.21 12.06 -9.03
CA THR A 141 18.88 11.23 -7.87
C THR A 141 20.11 10.51 -7.33
N ILE A 142 20.40 10.70 -6.05
CA ILE A 142 21.42 9.92 -5.34
C ILE A 142 20.84 8.54 -5.03
N HIS A 143 21.43 7.48 -5.57
CA HIS A 143 21.06 6.11 -5.25
C HIS A 143 21.79 5.62 -4.01
N CYS A 144 21.05 5.34 -2.94
CA CYS A 144 21.58 4.84 -1.69
C CYS A 144 21.23 3.36 -1.51
N THR A 145 22.24 2.51 -1.28
CA THR A 145 22.06 1.06 -1.10
C THR A 145 22.44 0.59 0.31
N ILE A 146 22.45 1.49 1.28
CA ILE A 146 22.80 1.19 2.66
C ILE A 146 21.65 0.44 3.33
N LYS A 147 21.90 -0.81 3.71
CA LYS A 147 20.87 -1.74 4.19
C LYS A 147 20.04 -1.21 5.37
N HIS A 148 20.67 -0.61 6.38
CA HIS A 148 19.94 -0.14 7.56
C HIS A 148 18.99 1.02 7.27
N LEU A 149 19.23 1.81 6.22
CA LEU A 149 18.32 2.88 5.81
C LEU A 149 17.02 2.33 5.18
N ASN A 150 17.01 1.06 4.77
CA ASN A 150 15.83 0.40 4.23
C ASN A 150 14.92 -0.21 5.31
N ASN A 151 15.34 -0.19 6.58
CA ASN A 151 14.55 -0.73 7.70
C ASN A 151 13.15 -0.09 7.81
N LEU A 152 13.01 1.17 7.41
CA LEU A 152 11.72 1.87 7.43
C LEU A 152 10.67 1.17 6.55
N ILE A 153 11.03 0.81 5.34
CA ILE A 153 10.12 0.12 4.41
C ILE A 153 9.95 -1.36 4.79
N GLU A 154 10.98 -2.00 5.32
CA GLU A 154 10.88 -3.37 5.83
C GLU A 154 9.88 -3.48 6.99
N GLN A 155 9.93 -2.55 7.94
CA GLN A 155 8.94 -2.49 9.04
C GLN A 155 7.52 -2.33 8.52
N ASP A 156 7.34 -1.56 7.47
CA ASP A 156 6.06 -1.33 6.88
C ASP A 156 5.54 -2.56 6.09
N HIS A 157 6.42 -3.43 5.59
CA HIS A 157 6.06 -4.73 5.01
C HIS A 157 5.54 -5.74 6.04
N ARG A 158 5.94 -5.64 7.31
CA ARG A 158 5.50 -6.57 8.38
C ARG A 158 3.99 -6.67 8.47
N HIS A 159 3.28 -5.55 8.30
CA HIS A 159 1.83 -5.54 8.38
C HIS A 159 1.18 -6.40 7.27
N ILE A 160 1.68 -6.32 6.05
CA ILE A 160 1.21 -7.15 4.93
C ILE A 160 1.55 -8.63 5.19
N LYS A 161 2.80 -8.90 5.53
CA LYS A 161 3.27 -10.28 5.81
C LYS A 161 2.45 -10.91 6.94
N ARG A 162 2.28 -10.21 8.07
CA ARG A 162 1.50 -10.67 9.22
C ARG A 162 0.04 -10.96 8.88
N ARG A 163 -0.59 -10.09 8.07
CA ARG A 163 -1.98 -10.23 7.68
C ARG A 163 -2.22 -11.46 6.80
N PHE A 164 -1.32 -11.74 5.87
CA PHE A 164 -1.51 -12.80 4.89
C PHE A 164 -0.69 -14.06 5.13
N SER A 165 0.11 -14.14 6.19
CA SER A 165 0.93 -15.32 6.53
C SER A 165 0.10 -16.57 6.76
N LYS A 166 -1.07 -16.43 7.40
CA LYS A 166 -1.97 -17.54 7.74
C LYS A 166 -3.16 -17.68 6.77
N SER A 167 -3.25 -16.83 5.74
CA SER A 167 -4.33 -16.88 4.79
C SER A 167 -4.02 -17.83 3.63
N ALA A 168 -5.04 -18.42 3.01
CA ALA A 168 -4.91 -19.19 1.78
C ALA A 168 -4.41 -18.34 0.59
N GLY A 169 -4.16 -17.05 0.81
CA GLY A 169 -3.78 -16.09 -0.21
C GLY A 169 -4.96 -15.57 -1.03
N PHE A 170 -4.63 -14.85 -2.06
CA PHE A 170 -5.64 -14.28 -2.97
C PHE A 170 -5.94 -15.23 -4.12
N GLN A 171 -7.20 -15.29 -4.55
CA GLN A 171 -7.63 -16.08 -5.71
C GLN A 171 -7.48 -15.32 -7.04
N SER A 172 -7.16 -14.06 -7.03
CA SER A 172 -7.01 -13.23 -8.22
C SER A 172 -5.94 -12.15 -8.02
N LEU A 173 -5.06 -11.98 -9.02
CA LEU A 173 -4.06 -10.92 -9.03
C LEU A 173 -4.69 -9.52 -8.98
N HIS A 174 -5.80 -9.35 -9.67
CA HIS A 174 -6.55 -8.09 -9.70
C HIS A 174 -7.12 -7.75 -8.31
N HIS A 175 -7.78 -8.71 -7.66
CA HIS A 175 -8.32 -8.53 -6.30
C HIS A 175 -7.19 -8.30 -5.29
N ALA A 176 -6.09 -9.05 -5.38
CA ALA A 176 -4.91 -8.84 -4.54
C ALA A 176 -4.39 -7.41 -4.65
N SER A 177 -4.17 -6.93 -5.87
CA SER A 177 -3.68 -5.57 -6.13
C SER A 177 -4.61 -4.50 -5.54
N ARG A 178 -5.92 -4.61 -5.74
CA ARG A 178 -6.91 -3.67 -5.19
C ARG A 178 -6.91 -3.67 -3.66
N THR A 179 -6.97 -4.84 -3.05
CA THR A 179 -7.00 -4.99 -1.58
C THR A 179 -5.73 -4.44 -0.94
N LEU A 180 -4.55 -4.75 -1.50
CA LEU A 180 -3.28 -4.24 -0.98
C LEU A 180 -3.18 -2.72 -1.06
N LYS A 181 -3.60 -2.13 -2.17
CA LYS A 181 -3.68 -0.67 -2.33
C LYS A 181 -4.54 -0.04 -1.25
N SER A 182 -5.70 -0.61 -1.00
CA SER A 182 -6.65 -0.08 0.00
C SER A 182 -6.15 -0.23 1.43
N ILE A 183 -5.55 -1.37 1.77
CA ILE A 183 -4.91 -1.59 3.08
C ILE A 183 -3.85 -0.50 3.32
N LYS A 184 -3.01 -0.24 2.32
CA LYS A 184 -1.96 0.77 2.43
C LYS A 184 -2.50 2.19 2.52
N THR A 185 -3.56 2.49 1.78
CA THR A 185 -4.24 3.78 1.90
C THR A 185 -4.79 4.02 3.29
N ILE A 186 -5.49 3.03 3.86
CA ILE A 186 -6.00 3.13 5.22
C ILE A 186 -4.84 3.29 6.23
N GLN A 187 -3.75 2.54 6.06
CA GLN A 187 -2.57 2.70 6.91
C GLN A 187 -1.95 4.10 6.81
N ALA A 188 -1.83 4.64 5.60
CA ALA A 188 -1.29 5.99 5.39
C ALA A 188 -2.14 7.06 6.09
N LEU A 189 -3.48 6.97 5.99
CA LEU A 189 -4.40 7.85 6.69
C LEU A 189 -4.21 7.82 8.23
N TYR A 190 -3.89 6.64 8.77
CA TYR A 190 -3.61 6.50 10.20
C TYR A 190 -2.24 7.02 10.62
N LYS A 191 -1.21 6.84 9.78
CA LYS A 191 0.12 7.36 10.04
C LYS A 191 0.12 8.89 10.11
N GLN A 192 -0.52 9.56 9.15
CA GLN A 192 -0.66 11.01 9.14
C GLN A 192 -1.27 11.56 10.43
N LYS A 193 -2.25 10.85 11.00
CA LYS A 193 -2.88 11.28 12.26
C LYS A 193 -2.03 11.06 13.50
N ARG A 194 -1.21 10.01 13.54
CA ARG A 194 -0.28 9.79 14.66
C ARG A 194 0.75 10.90 14.78
N SER A 195 1.19 11.48 13.66
CA SER A 195 2.13 12.60 13.65
C SER A 195 1.50 13.92 14.14
N LEU A 196 0.17 14.04 14.08
CA LEU A 196 -0.56 15.25 14.46
C LEU A 196 -1.08 15.25 15.91
N GLN A 197 -0.69 14.28 16.75
CA GLN A 197 -1.01 14.19 18.20
C GLN A 197 -2.47 14.52 18.59
N GLN A 198 -3.45 14.11 17.80
CA GLN A 198 -4.85 14.35 18.16
C GLN A 198 -5.39 13.27 19.12
N PRO A 199 -5.92 13.65 20.33
CA PRO A 199 -6.26 12.71 21.39
C PRO A 199 -7.53 11.87 21.17
N ASN A 200 -8.39 12.18 20.24
CA ASN A 200 -9.67 11.49 20.04
C ASN A 200 -9.62 10.40 18.95
N PHE A 201 -9.17 9.22 19.35
CA PHE A 201 -8.79 8.12 18.46
C PHE A 201 -9.93 7.15 18.07
N VAL A 202 -11.08 7.18 18.75
CA VAL A 202 -12.07 6.08 18.71
C VAL A 202 -12.90 6.01 17.43
N PHE A 203 -13.16 7.14 16.76
CA PHE A 203 -13.98 7.19 15.53
C PHE A 203 -13.21 7.60 14.28
N SER A 204 -11.89 7.56 14.32
CA SER A 204 -11.05 8.19 13.30
C SER A 204 -11.21 7.60 11.91
N THR A 205 -11.35 6.26 11.75
CA THR A 205 -11.46 5.62 10.43
C THR A 205 -12.74 5.98 9.71
N TYR A 206 -13.86 5.92 10.41
CA TYR A 206 -15.15 6.26 9.85
C TYR A 206 -15.19 7.73 9.40
N ASN A 207 -14.74 8.64 10.27
CA ASN A 207 -14.71 10.06 9.98
C ASN A 207 -13.77 10.39 8.82
N GLU A 208 -12.62 9.71 8.71
CA GLU A 208 -11.71 9.92 7.58
C GLU A 208 -12.27 9.36 6.27
N LEU A 209 -12.91 8.22 6.31
CA LEU A 209 -13.61 7.69 5.14
C LEU A 209 -14.78 8.57 4.74
N LYS A 210 -15.55 9.11 5.69
CA LYS A 210 -16.59 10.12 5.38
C LYS A 210 -15.99 11.34 4.70
N LYS A 211 -14.95 11.94 5.27
CA LYS A 211 -14.23 13.07 4.66
C LYS A 211 -13.70 12.75 3.27
N LEU A 212 -13.13 11.54 3.09
CA LEU A 212 -12.58 11.10 1.82
C LEU A 212 -13.66 11.04 0.73
N PHE A 213 -14.83 10.50 1.07
CA PHE A 213 -15.97 10.37 0.16
C PHE A 213 -16.84 11.63 0.09
N LYS A 214 -16.58 12.67 0.88
CA LYS A 214 -17.45 13.86 1.02
C LYS A 214 -18.89 13.48 1.35
N VAL A 215 -19.10 12.46 2.15
CA VAL A 215 -20.43 12.07 2.64
C VAL A 215 -20.71 12.87 3.91
N ALA A 216 -21.83 13.59 3.93
CA ALA A 216 -22.30 14.37 5.08
C ALA A 216 -22.61 13.49 6.31
#